data_708200d5e7ff48d8dd60b7ac7eef61fc
#
_entry.id   708200d5e7ff48d8dd60b7ac7eef61fc
#
_cell.length_a   1.000
_cell.length_b   1.000
_cell.length_c   1.000
_cell.angle_alpha   90.00
_cell.angle_beta   90.00
_cell.angle_gamma   90.00
#
_symmetry.space_group_name_H-M   'P 1'
#
loop_
_entity.id
_entity.type
_entity.pdbx_description
1 polymer ?
#
loop_
_entity_poly.entity_id
_entity_poly.type
_entity_poly.pdbx_seq_one_letter_code
_entity_poly.pdbx_strand_id
1 'polypeptide(L)'
;MGGKRLGIPENQAHARATGSRDSAREARHWFDIFTDNCFTPGKMVPKFTGERPTTGLGTRMITLNTAQEMRKYLEDDDGFYTGWTDRCINDLRTLFMKPDIQAVMEVVGTDGSIIDHFDERTLNPGHTTEGGWFVLEEARHRGNDPELIKVGCDMIDWAFARGWDKENGGMLYYTDVYNKPVQEYWHNMKFWWPHDEALIAMTLAYKLTGEERYAIRHDMVRNWAFSHFQDVQHGDWFGYLNKDGSRANTLKGSLWKSFFHHPRAMWCCAHYCGAI
;
A
#
# COMPACT_ATOMS: atom_id res chain seq x y z
N MET A 1 2.01 -13.31 8.93
CA MET A 1 1.06 -12.22 9.25
C MET A 1 -0.17 -12.19 8.33
N GLY A 2 -0.08 -12.64 7.07
CA GLY A 2 -1.20 -12.56 6.12
C GLY A 2 -2.48 -13.30 6.49
N GLY A 3 -2.39 -14.47 7.14
CA GLY A 3 -3.57 -15.31 7.39
C GLY A 3 -4.57 -14.80 8.41
N LYS A 4 -4.14 -13.94 9.37
CA LYS A 4 -5.05 -13.39 10.38
C LYS A 4 -5.78 -12.11 9.91
N ARG A 5 -5.25 -11.41 8.90
CA ARG A 5 -5.90 -10.25 8.31
C ARG A 5 -7.10 -10.62 7.45
N LEU A 6 -7.04 -11.75 6.77
CA LEU A 6 -8.08 -12.18 5.83
C LEU A 6 -9.46 -12.37 6.48
N GLY A 7 -9.54 -12.72 7.76
CA GLY A 7 -10.82 -12.86 8.46
C GLY A 7 -11.49 -11.55 8.87
N ILE A 8 -10.78 -10.41 8.86
CA ILE A 8 -11.35 -9.12 9.28
C ILE A 8 -12.24 -8.53 8.18
N PRO A 9 -11.74 -8.32 6.93
CA PRO A 9 -12.54 -7.76 5.85
C PRO A 9 -13.76 -8.61 5.48
N GLU A 10 -13.60 -9.92 5.47
CA GLU A 10 -14.70 -10.84 5.13
C GLU A 10 -15.83 -10.79 6.16
N ASN A 11 -15.49 -10.84 7.44
CA ASN A 11 -16.48 -10.77 8.52
C ASN A 11 -17.19 -9.42 8.58
N GLN A 12 -16.47 -8.31 8.36
CA GLN A 12 -17.11 -6.99 8.31
C GLN A 12 -18.04 -6.85 7.11
N ALA A 13 -17.62 -7.29 5.91
CA ALA A 13 -18.44 -7.24 4.71
C ALA A 13 -19.70 -8.11 4.86
N HIS A 14 -19.56 -9.30 5.44
CA HIS A 14 -20.69 -10.19 5.75
C HIS A 14 -21.62 -9.54 6.79
N ALA A 15 -21.08 -8.93 7.84
CA ALA A 15 -21.88 -8.21 8.85
C ALA A 15 -22.72 -7.10 8.20
N ARG A 16 -22.11 -6.31 7.32
CA ARG A 16 -22.81 -5.23 6.61
C ARG A 16 -23.88 -5.74 5.68
N ALA A 17 -23.59 -6.80 4.92
CA ALA A 17 -24.53 -7.36 3.93
C ALA A 17 -25.74 -8.06 4.57
N THR A 18 -25.56 -8.65 5.75
CA THR A 18 -26.59 -9.52 6.39
C THR A 18 -27.16 -8.96 7.70
N GLY A 19 -26.58 -7.92 8.27
CA GLY A 19 -26.89 -7.44 9.62
C GLY A 19 -26.40 -8.37 10.74
N SER A 20 -25.48 -9.31 10.45
CA SER A 20 -24.98 -10.28 11.40
C SER A 20 -24.13 -9.64 12.49
N ARG A 21 -24.66 -9.58 13.71
CA ARG A 21 -23.92 -9.10 14.90
C ARG A 21 -22.75 -10.02 15.29
N ASP A 22 -22.85 -11.31 14.98
CA ASP A 22 -21.78 -12.27 15.26
C ASP A 22 -20.57 -11.99 14.37
N SER A 23 -20.79 -11.79 13.07
CA SER A 23 -19.73 -11.42 12.15
C SER A 23 -19.10 -10.06 12.49
N ALA A 24 -19.89 -9.09 12.95
CA ALA A 24 -19.37 -7.81 13.43
C ALA A 24 -18.45 -7.98 14.65
N ARG A 25 -18.87 -8.81 15.63
CA ARG A 25 -18.05 -9.12 16.80
C ARG A 25 -16.77 -9.88 16.45
N GLU A 26 -16.85 -10.82 15.52
CA GLU A 26 -15.70 -11.57 15.04
C GLU A 26 -14.70 -10.67 14.31
N ALA A 27 -15.16 -9.77 13.44
CA ALA A 27 -14.30 -8.79 12.77
C ALA A 27 -13.57 -7.91 13.80
N ARG A 28 -14.28 -7.37 14.80
CA ARG A 28 -13.71 -6.58 15.88
C ARG A 28 -12.70 -7.37 16.71
N HIS A 29 -13.03 -8.59 17.10
CA HIS A 29 -12.15 -9.48 17.86
C HIS A 29 -10.81 -9.72 17.12
N TRP A 30 -10.85 -10.01 15.83
CA TRP A 30 -9.63 -10.19 15.04
C TRP A 30 -8.86 -8.89 14.84
N PHE A 31 -9.54 -7.76 14.73
CA PHE A 31 -8.89 -6.47 14.67
C PHE A 31 -8.13 -6.15 15.97
N ASP A 32 -8.75 -6.40 17.12
CA ASP A 32 -8.11 -6.20 18.43
C ASP A 32 -6.89 -7.11 18.61
N ILE A 33 -7.00 -8.40 18.24
CA ILE A 33 -5.86 -9.33 18.27
C ILE A 33 -4.75 -8.86 17.34
N PHE A 34 -5.10 -8.41 16.11
CA PHE A 34 -4.12 -7.94 15.15
C PHE A 34 -3.38 -6.71 15.65
N THR A 35 -4.10 -5.71 16.14
CA THR A 35 -3.50 -4.47 16.64
C THR A 35 -2.70 -4.69 17.91
N ASP A 36 -3.18 -5.49 18.85
CA ASP A 36 -2.44 -5.84 20.08
C ASP A 36 -1.11 -6.53 19.73
N ASN A 37 -1.12 -7.52 18.84
CA ASN A 37 0.12 -8.20 18.44
C ASN A 37 1.10 -7.26 17.70
N CYS A 38 0.58 -6.34 16.89
CA CYS A 38 1.42 -5.47 16.04
C CYS A 38 1.99 -4.25 16.76
N PHE A 39 1.28 -3.74 17.78
CA PHE A 39 1.62 -2.46 18.43
C PHE A 39 1.99 -2.57 19.91
N THR A 40 1.85 -3.75 20.51
CA THR A 40 2.31 -3.98 21.89
C THR A 40 3.74 -4.55 21.86
N PRO A 41 4.72 -3.84 22.45
CA PRO A 41 6.09 -4.33 22.50
C PRO A 41 6.18 -5.74 23.12
N GLY A 42 7.00 -6.60 22.54
CA GLY A 42 7.24 -7.96 23.01
C GLY A 42 6.16 -9.01 22.69
N LYS A 43 5.01 -8.62 22.11
CA LYS A 43 3.96 -9.57 21.70
C LYS A 43 4.36 -10.41 20.49
N MET A 44 5.16 -9.86 19.61
CA MET A 44 5.71 -10.59 18.47
C MET A 44 7.22 -10.76 18.63
N VAL A 45 7.71 -11.94 18.25
CA VAL A 45 9.15 -12.16 18.14
C VAL A 45 9.68 -11.23 17.04
N PRO A 46 10.72 -10.41 17.32
CA PRO A 46 11.32 -9.55 16.31
C PRO A 46 11.78 -10.37 15.10
N LYS A 47 11.52 -9.86 13.90
CA LYS A 47 12.00 -10.49 12.67
C LYS A 47 13.53 -10.42 12.54
N PHE A 48 14.12 -9.42 13.17
CA PHE A 48 15.56 -9.18 13.23
C PHE A 48 16.04 -9.23 14.70
N THR A 49 17.34 -9.37 14.89
CA THR A 49 17.93 -9.44 16.24
C THR A 49 17.73 -8.15 17.02
N GLY A 50 17.72 -8.25 18.35
CA GLY A 50 17.56 -7.08 19.23
C GLY A 50 18.69 -6.05 19.17
N GLU A 51 19.78 -6.36 18.45
CA GLU A 51 20.91 -5.43 18.23
C GLU A 51 20.55 -4.23 17.34
N ARG A 52 19.53 -4.38 16.48
CA ARG A 52 19.00 -3.31 15.62
C ARG A 52 17.49 -3.22 15.80
N PRO A 53 17.04 -2.51 16.85
CA PRO A 53 15.60 -2.37 17.08
C PRO A 53 14.97 -1.52 15.96
N THR A 54 14.06 -2.11 15.22
CA THR A 54 13.42 -1.51 14.05
C THR A 54 11.92 -1.56 14.13
N THR A 55 11.29 -0.72 13.32
CA THR A 55 9.84 -0.75 13.09
C THR A 55 9.55 -0.62 11.59
N GLY A 56 8.48 -1.26 11.11
CA GLY A 56 8.15 -1.37 9.70
C GLY A 56 6.91 -0.59 9.28
N LEU A 57 6.95 -0.03 8.07
CA LEU A 57 5.86 0.68 7.39
C LEU A 57 4.62 -0.20 7.21
N GLY A 58 4.82 -1.44 6.76
CA GLY A 58 3.73 -2.34 6.38
C GLY A 58 2.68 -2.54 7.48
N THR A 59 3.10 -2.59 8.76
CA THR A 59 2.16 -2.69 9.89
C THR A 59 1.23 -1.48 9.96
N ARG A 60 1.78 -0.26 9.81
CA ARG A 60 1.01 1.00 9.87
C ARG A 60 0.06 1.12 8.69
N MET A 61 0.57 0.87 7.49
CA MET A 61 -0.21 0.90 6.26
C MET A 61 -1.39 -0.08 6.30
N ILE A 62 -1.13 -1.31 6.70
CA ILE A 62 -2.17 -2.35 6.81
C ILE A 62 -3.21 -2.01 7.88
N THR A 63 -2.77 -1.51 9.05
CA THR A 63 -3.71 -1.10 10.11
C THR A 63 -4.56 0.09 9.67
N LEU A 64 -3.96 1.09 9.02
CA LEU A 64 -4.68 2.23 8.46
C LEU A 64 -5.82 1.76 7.55
N ASN A 65 -5.52 0.99 6.53
CA ASN A 65 -6.55 0.50 5.60
C ASN A 65 -7.58 -0.40 6.29
N THR A 66 -7.16 -1.29 7.18
CA THR A 66 -8.09 -2.17 7.89
C THR A 66 -9.04 -1.36 8.79
N ALA A 67 -8.54 -0.34 9.49
CA ALA A 67 -9.38 0.54 10.32
C ALA A 67 -10.38 1.35 9.46
N GLN A 68 -9.95 1.85 8.30
CA GLN A 68 -10.82 2.52 7.34
C GLN A 68 -11.96 1.60 6.86
N GLU A 69 -11.62 0.36 6.49
CA GLU A 69 -12.62 -0.62 6.07
C GLU A 69 -13.56 -1.02 7.23
N MET A 70 -13.05 -1.18 8.45
CA MET A 70 -13.88 -1.44 9.63
C MET A 70 -14.88 -0.30 9.86
N ARG A 71 -14.41 0.95 9.86
CA ARG A 71 -15.25 2.14 10.01
C ARG A 71 -16.29 2.30 8.89
N LYS A 72 -15.95 1.92 7.67
CA LYS A 72 -16.86 2.02 6.52
C LYS A 72 -18.08 1.09 6.63
N TYR A 73 -17.92 -0.05 7.28
CA TYR A 73 -18.96 -1.09 7.33
C TYR A 73 -19.53 -1.31 8.73
N LEU A 74 -18.84 -0.88 9.79
CA LEU A 74 -19.29 -0.94 11.18
C LEU A 74 -19.38 0.47 11.76
N GLU A 75 -20.18 0.61 12.80
CA GLU A 75 -20.31 1.87 13.51
C GLU A 75 -19.00 2.22 14.23
N ASP A 76 -18.65 3.51 14.26
CA ASP A 76 -17.46 4.06 14.91
C ASP A 76 -17.84 5.19 15.88
N ASP A 77 -18.94 4.99 16.62
CA ASP A 77 -19.56 6.01 17.47
C ASP A 77 -18.61 6.51 18.58
N ASP A 78 -17.70 5.64 19.04
CA ASP A 78 -16.68 5.96 20.03
C ASP A 78 -15.36 6.47 19.43
N GLY A 79 -15.28 6.56 18.10
CA GLY A 79 -14.06 6.97 17.38
C GLY A 79 -12.90 6.00 17.45
N PHE A 80 -13.15 4.75 17.79
CA PHE A 80 -12.10 3.74 17.97
C PHE A 80 -11.28 3.50 16.70
N TYR A 81 -11.95 3.27 15.56
CA TYR A 81 -11.25 3.06 14.28
C TYR A 81 -10.61 4.34 13.77
N THR A 82 -11.26 5.48 13.97
CA THR A 82 -10.69 6.80 13.69
C THR A 82 -9.41 7.04 14.48
N GLY A 83 -9.36 6.67 15.75
CA GLY A 83 -8.14 6.75 16.57
C GLY A 83 -6.98 5.88 16.02
N TRP A 84 -7.28 4.71 15.46
CA TRP A 84 -6.27 3.89 14.79
C TRP A 84 -5.79 4.51 13.47
N THR A 85 -6.68 5.12 12.67
CA THR A 85 -6.25 5.85 11.46
C THR A 85 -5.36 7.03 11.80
N ASP A 86 -5.72 7.82 12.82
CA ASP A 86 -4.92 8.95 13.30
C ASP A 86 -3.52 8.52 13.75
N ARG A 87 -3.44 7.47 14.57
CA ARG A 87 -2.18 6.91 15.03
C ARG A 87 -1.30 6.47 13.86
N CYS A 88 -1.86 5.71 12.91
CA CYS A 88 -1.09 5.22 11.77
C CYS A 88 -0.59 6.35 10.87
N ILE A 89 -1.42 7.35 10.58
CA ILE A 89 -1.02 8.51 9.79
C ILE A 89 0.05 9.33 10.50
N ASN A 90 -0.08 9.52 11.82
CA ASN A 90 0.95 10.18 12.60
C ASN A 90 2.29 9.41 12.53
N ASP A 91 2.27 8.09 12.71
CA ASP A 91 3.49 7.26 12.58
C ASP A 91 4.08 7.35 11.17
N LEU A 92 3.26 7.33 10.10
CA LEU A 92 3.72 7.52 8.72
C LEU A 92 4.48 8.84 8.57
N ARG A 93 3.91 9.94 9.04
CA ARG A 93 4.49 11.27 8.93
C ARG A 93 5.77 11.43 9.75
N THR A 94 5.78 10.93 10.98
CA THR A 94 6.86 11.21 11.94
C THR A 94 8.01 10.21 11.87
N LEU A 95 7.72 8.94 11.56
CA LEU A 95 8.74 7.89 11.56
C LEU A 95 9.23 7.55 10.15
N PHE A 96 8.34 7.41 9.17
CA PHE A 96 8.70 6.82 7.87
C PHE A 96 8.95 7.83 6.75
N MET A 97 8.22 8.94 6.71
CA MET A 97 8.44 9.98 5.72
C MET A 97 9.72 10.76 6.02
N LYS A 98 10.55 10.97 4.98
CA LYS A 98 11.82 11.73 5.03
C LYS A 98 11.76 12.84 3.98
N PRO A 99 11.15 14.00 4.32
CA PRO A 99 10.95 15.08 3.35
C PRO A 99 12.25 15.61 2.73
N ASP A 100 13.32 15.70 3.51
CA ASP A 100 14.61 16.24 3.08
C ASP A 100 15.23 15.45 1.92
N ILE A 101 14.94 14.15 1.85
CA ILE A 101 15.44 13.27 0.81
C ILE A 101 14.32 12.69 -0.07
N GLN A 102 13.08 13.15 0.12
CA GLN A 102 11.91 12.73 -0.62
C GLN A 102 11.78 11.20 -0.71
N ALA A 103 11.70 10.57 0.45
CA ALA A 103 11.56 9.12 0.58
C ALA A 103 10.59 8.72 1.68
N VAL A 104 9.95 7.57 1.52
CA VAL A 104 9.23 6.88 2.59
C VAL A 104 9.95 5.57 2.85
N MET A 105 10.45 5.41 4.07
CA MET A 105 11.24 4.24 4.44
C MET A 105 10.34 3.03 4.69
N GLU A 106 10.77 1.86 4.25
CA GLU A 106 10.09 0.58 4.54
C GLU A 106 10.35 0.14 6.00
N VAL A 107 11.56 0.40 6.47
CA VAL A 107 12.02 0.07 7.83
C VAL A 107 12.83 1.24 8.38
N VAL A 108 12.61 1.57 9.65
CA VAL A 108 13.36 2.62 10.37
C VAL A 108 13.73 2.14 11.78
N GLY A 109 14.63 2.83 12.43
CA GLY A 109 14.82 2.70 13.88
C GLY A 109 13.52 3.00 14.63
N THR A 110 13.39 2.53 15.86
CA THR A 110 12.18 2.79 16.68
C THR A 110 11.94 4.27 16.98
N ASP A 111 12.98 5.10 16.82
CA ASP A 111 12.95 6.57 16.91
C ASP A 111 12.72 7.26 15.56
N GLY A 112 12.52 6.49 14.49
CA GLY A 112 12.38 6.98 13.12
C GLY A 112 13.71 7.24 12.40
N SER A 113 14.85 6.99 12.99
CA SER A 113 16.15 7.18 12.32
C SER A 113 16.33 6.25 11.12
N ILE A 114 17.06 6.73 10.09
CA ILE A 114 17.48 5.89 8.96
C ILE A 114 18.68 5.07 9.42
N ILE A 115 18.58 3.76 9.28
CA ILE A 115 19.68 2.84 9.57
C ILE A 115 20.44 2.58 8.27
N ASP A 116 21.73 2.96 8.22
CA ASP A 116 22.58 2.75 7.03
C ASP A 116 23.05 1.29 6.91
N HIS A 117 22.10 0.42 6.67
CA HIS A 117 22.32 -0.99 6.41
C HIS A 117 21.52 -1.40 5.18
N PHE A 118 21.97 -2.36 4.40
CA PHE A 118 21.37 -2.69 3.09
C PHE A 118 19.90 -3.08 3.17
N ASP A 119 19.46 -3.73 4.25
CA ASP A 119 18.05 -4.11 4.46
C ASP A 119 17.18 -2.88 4.72
N GLU A 120 17.58 -2.07 5.70
CA GLU A 120 16.79 -0.93 6.17
C GLU A 120 16.80 0.24 5.17
N ARG A 121 17.80 0.31 4.27
CA ARG A 121 17.83 1.27 3.17
C ARG A 121 16.90 0.92 2.02
N THR A 122 16.35 -0.28 2.01
CA THR A 122 15.45 -0.73 0.94
C THR A 122 14.13 0.03 1.00
N LEU A 123 13.73 0.60 -0.13
CA LEU A 123 12.44 1.22 -0.34
C LEU A 123 11.56 0.30 -1.19
N ASN A 124 10.27 0.27 -0.89
CA ASN A 124 9.27 -0.39 -1.72
C ASN A 124 8.33 0.67 -2.32
N PRO A 125 8.55 1.07 -3.59
CA PRO A 125 7.69 2.05 -4.26
C PRO A 125 6.21 1.64 -4.29
N GLY A 126 5.92 0.34 -4.39
CA GLY A 126 4.56 -0.19 -4.35
C GLY A 126 3.86 0.06 -3.01
N HIS A 127 4.50 -0.29 -1.89
CA HIS A 127 3.96 -0.04 -0.55
C HIS A 127 3.81 1.46 -0.27
N THR A 128 4.80 2.27 -0.68
CA THR A 128 4.71 3.72 -0.52
C THR A 128 3.51 4.29 -1.29
N THR A 129 3.29 3.83 -2.52
CA THR A 129 2.14 4.23 -3.34
C THR A 129 0.82 3.76 -2.73
N GLU A 130 0.76 2.51 -2.26
CA GLU A 130 -0.42 1.94 -1.59
C GLU A 130 -0.74 2.72 -0.31
N GLY A 131 0.23 2.97 0.55
CA GLY A 131 0.05 3.79 1.74
C GLY A 131 -0.39 5.22 1.42
N GLY A 132 0.14 5.80 0.34
CA GLY A 132 -0.23 7.14 -0.12
C GLY A 132 -1.70 7.26 -0.48
N TRP A 133 -2.26 6.32 -1.25
CA TRP A 133 -3.69 6.39 -1.56
C TRP A 133 -4.59 6.00 -0.37
N PHE A 134 -4.11 5.21 0.60
CA PHE A 134 -4.85 5.04 1.86
C PHE A 134 -4.98 6.36 2.63
N VAL A 135 -3.92 7.19 2.63
CA VAL A 135 -3.98 8.53 3.22
C VAL A 135 -4.92 9.45 2.43
N LEU A 136 -4.92 9.37 1.09
CA LEU A 136 -5.88 10.12 0.26
C LEU A 136 -7.33 9.70 0.50
N GLU A 137 -7.61 8.41 0.72
CA GLU A 137 -8.94 7.94 1.13
C GLU A 137 -9.36 8.53 2.48
N GLU A 138 -8.44 8.63 3.42
CA GLU A 138 -8.71 9.31 4.69
C GLU A 138 -8.99 10.80 4.49
N ALA A 139 -8.22 11.46 3.64
CA ALA A 139 -8.46 12.85 3.27
C ALA A 139 -9.88 13.05 2.71
N ARG A 140 -10.29 12.18 1.78
CA ARG A 140 -11.63 12.17 1.18
C ARG A 140 -12.73 11.96 2.23
N HIS A 141 -12.53 11.02 3.13
CA HIS A 141 -13.45 10.74 4.23
C HIS A 141 -13.65 11.96 5.15
N ARG A 142 -12.59 12.74 5.37
CA ARG A 142 -12.58 13.97 6.19
C ARG A 142 -12.93 15.23 5.40
N GLY A 143 -13.72 15.11 4.32
CA GLY A 143 -14.18 16.26 3.54
C GLY A 143 -13.09 16.92 2.70
N ASN A 144 -12.16 16.11 2.18
CA ASN A 144 -11.00 16.53 1.39
C ASN A 144 -10.01 17.37 2.20
N ASP A 145 -9.61 16.87 3.37
CA ASP A 145 -8.63 17.50 4.24
C ASP A 145 -7.33 17.81 3.47
N PRO A 146 -6.95 19.09 3.33
CA PRO A 146 -5.82 19.49 2.49
C PRO A 146 -4.46 19.03 3.03
N GLU A 147 -4.30 18.88 4.34
CA GLU A 147 -3.07 18.38 4.95
C GLU A 147 -2.86 16.90 4.61
N LEU A 148 -3.92 16.11 4.68
CA LEU A 148 -3.88 14.70 4.30
C LEU A 148 -3.71 14.52 2.80
N ILE A 149 -4.34 15.37 1.97
CA ILE A 149 -4.11 15.36 0.51
C ILE A 149 -2.62 15.59 0.24
N LYS A 150 -2.02 16.59 0.88
CA LYS A 150 -0.59 16.87 0.71
C LYS A 150 0.27 15.66 1.10
N VAL A 151 0.01 15.04 2.25
CA VAL A 151 0.77 13.87 2.73
C VAL A 151 0.67 12.71 1.75
N GLY A 152 -0.53 12.35 1.32
CA GLY A 152 -0.75 11.25 0.37
C GLY A 152 -0.09 11.54 -0.99
N CYS A 153 -0.21 12.78 -1.49
CA CYS A 153 0.43 13.20 -2.73
C CYS A 153 1.96 13.18 -2.65
N ASP A 154 2.55 13.66 -1.55
CA ASP A 154 4.01 13.60 -1.33
C ASP A 154 4.50 12.14 -1.39
N MET A 155 3.81 11.21 -0.71
CA MET A 155 4.15 9.79 -0.74
C MET A 155 4.11 9.23 -2.17
N ILE A 156 3.04 9.51 -2.92
CA ILE A 156 2.86 9.04 -4.29
C ILE A 156 3.92 9.64 -5.23
N ASP A 157 4.21 10.93 -5.12
CA ASP A 157 5.20 11.62 -5.93
C ASP A 157 6.61 11.06 -5.69
N TRP A 158 6.99 10.86 -4.42
CA TRP A 158 8.29 10.30 -4.07
C TRP A 158 8.43 8.84 -4.51
N ALA A 159 7.36 8.04 -4.35
CA ALA A 159 7.32 6.66 -4.81
C ALA A 159 7.50 6.57 -6.32
N PHE A 160 6.79 7.41 -7.08
CA PHE A 160 6.90 7.44 -8.54
C PHE A 160 8.29 7.91 -9.00
N ALA A 161 8.83 8.97 -8.40
CA ALA A 161 10.13 9.50 -8.76
C ALA A 161 11.28 8.48 -8.56
N ARG A 162 11.18 7.64 -7.52
CA ARG A 162 12.18 6.62 -7.17
C ARG A 162 11.92 5.27 -7.82
N GLY A 163 10.66 4.93 -8.05
CA GLY A 163 10.24 3.61 -8.50
C GLY A 163 10.03 3.47 -10.01
N TRP A 164 9.74 4.56 -10.73
CA TRP A 164 9.55 4.46 -12.17
C TRP A 164 10.87 4.20 -12.91
N ASP A 165 10.95 3.09 -13.60
CA ASP A 165 12.13 2.75 -14.44
C ASP A 165 12.14 3.63 -15.70
N LYS A 166 13.10 4.55 -15.76
CA LYS A 166 13.22 5.50 -16.87
C LYS A 166 13.74 4.86 -18.16
N GLU A 167 14.38 3.71 -18.04
CA GLU A 167 14.99 2.99 -19.16
C GLU A 167 13.97 2.06 -19.85
N ASN A 168 13.26 1.25 -19.05
CA ASN A 168 12.38 0.19 -19.55
C ASN A 168 10.88 0.47 -19.26
N GLY A 169 10.58 1.51 -18.51
CA GLY A 169 9.23 1.74 -17.98
C GLY A 169 8.85 0.78 -16.87
N GLY A 170 7.65 0.99 -16.31
CA GLY A 170 7.11 0.21 -15.20
C GLY A 170 7.72 0.54 -13.85
N MET A 171 7.05 0.08 -12.78
CA MET A 171 7.48 0.30 -11.41
C MET A 171 8.47 -0.79 -10.98
N LEU A 172 9.65 -0.38 -10.50
CA LEU A 172 10.61 -1.26 -9.86
C LEU A 172 10.05 -1.82 -8.55
N TYR A 173 10.42 -3.05 -8.21
CA TYR A 173 9.95 -3.67 -6.98
C TYR A 173 10.61 -3.07 -5.73
N TYR A 174 11.95 -2.98 -5.74
CA TYR A 174 12.74 -2.33 -4.68
C TYR A 174 13.75 -1.34 -5.23
N THR A 175 14.04 -0.31 -4.45
CA THR A 175 15.15 0.63 -4.68
C THR A 175 15.90 0.86 -3.36
N ASP A 176 17.11 1.41 -3.41
CA ASP A 176 17.86 1.83 -2.22
C ASP A 176 17.73 3.35 -2.04
N VAL A 177 17.55 3.81 -0.80
CA VAL A 177 17.34 5.23 -0.49
C VAL A 177 18.52 6.12 -0.89
N TYR A 178 19.73 5.58 -0.92
CA TYR A 178 20.95 6.26 -1.33
C TYR A 178 21.47 5.82 -2.71
N ASN A 179 20.64 5.10 -3.48
CA ASN A 179 21.00 4.51 -4.78
C ASN A 179 22.19 3.55 -4.71
N LYS A 180 22.43 2.93 -3.56
CA LYS A 180 23.39 1.84 -3.41
C LYS A 180 22.79 0.53 -3.96
N PRO A 181 23.61 -0.52 -4.20
CA PRO A 181 23.08 -1.82 -4.61
C PRO A 181 22.08 -2.38 -3.61
N VAL A 182 20.96 -2.90 -4.12
CA VAL A 182 19.94 -3.61 -3.34
C VAL A 182 20.33 -5.09 -3.25
N GLN A 183 20.20 -5.69 -2.07
CA GLN A 183 20.55 -7.09 -1.85
C GLN A 183 19.61 -8.05 -2.59
N GLU A 184 18.32 -7.74 -2.64
CA GLU A 184 17.30 -8.58 -3.28
C GLU A 184 17.54 -8.65 -4.78
N TYR A 185 17.90 -9.82 -5.31
CA TYR A 185 18.25 -9.98 -6.73
C TYR A 185 17.05 -9.78 -7.68
N TRP A 186 15.81 -9.84 -7.20
CA TRP A 186 14.60 -9.47 -7.97
C TRP A 186 14.17 -8.00 -7.81
N HIS A 187 15.00 -7.16 -7.19
CA HIS A 187 14.66 -5.76 -6.88
C HIS A 187 14.22 -4.95 -8.09
N ASN A 188 14.78 -5.21 -9.25
CA ASN A 188 14.49 -4.50 -10.49
C ASN A 188 13.40 -5.15 -11.35
N MET A 189 12.82 -6.26 -10.91
CA MET A 189 11.69 -6.89 -11.59
C MET A 189 10.44 -6.00 -11.50
N LYS A 190 9.47 -6.29 -12.36
CA LYS A 190 8.17 -5.61 -12.40
C LYS A 190 7.10 -6.60 -11.94
N PHE A 191 6.43 -6.27 -10.84
CA PHE A 191 5.34 -7.08 -10.31
C PHE A 191 4.00 -6.40 -10.62
N TRP A 192 2.94 -7.18 -10.74
CA TRP A 192 1.59 -6.71 -11.09
C TRP A 192 1.06 -5.68 -10.10
N TRP A 193 1.18 -5.98 -8.78
CA TRP A 193 0.53 -5.23 -7.72
C TRP A 193 1.02 -3.78 -7.54
N PRO A 194 2.33 -3.43 -7.68
CA PRO A 194 2.72 -2.03 -7.63
C PRO A 194 2.11 -1.19 -8.74
N HIS A 195 1.84 -1.80 -9.89
CA HIS A 195 1.18 -1.10 -11.00
C HIS A 195 -0.32 -0.92 -10.74
N ASP A 196 -0.98 -1.93 -10.17
CA ASP A 196 -2.38 -1.83 -9.73
C ASP A 196 -2.55 -0.72 -8.69
N GLU A 197 -1.67 -0.67 -7.67
CA GLU A 197 -1.71 0.37 -6.64
C GLU A 197 -1.41 1.75 -7.22
N ALA A 198 -0.50 1.86 -8.18
CA ALA A 198 -0.22 3.12 -8.86
C ALA A 198 -1.43 3.63 -9.67
N LEU A 199 -2.18 2.76 -10.32
CA LEU A 199 -3.41 3.15 -11.03
C LEU A 199 -4.44 3.74 -10.07
N ILE A 200 -4.68 3.10 -8.92
CA ILE A 200 -5.58 3.62 -7.88
C ILE A 200 -5.09 4.97 -7.39
N ALA A 201 -3.82 5.05 -6.99
CA ALA A 201 -3.21 6.23 -6.40
C ALA A 201 -3.27 7.44 -7.31
N MET A 202 -2.90 7.28 -8.59
CA MET A 202 -2.92 8.37 -9.58
C MET A 202 -4.35 8.81 -9.90
N THR A 203 -5.31 7.88 -10.00
CA THR A 203 -6.72 8.21 -10.21
C THR A 203 -7.27 9.04 -9.05
N LEU A 204 -7.03 8.62 -7.81
CA LEU A 204 -7.55 9.32 -6.64
C LEU A 204 -6.84 10.67 -6.43
N ALA A 205 -5.52 10.75 -6.62
CA ALA A 205 -4.77 11.98 -6.52
C ALA A 205 -5.27 13.01 -7.56
N TYR A 206 -5.46 12.60 -8.82
CA TYR A 206 -6.03 13.47 -9.83
C TYR A 206 -7.44 13.97 -9.46
N LYS A 207 -8.29 13.08 -8.97
CA LYS A 207 -9.65 13.43 -8.55
C LYS A 207 -9.68 14.47 -7.43
N LEU A 208 -8.77 14.38 -6.47
CA LEU A 208 -8.73 15.27 -5.31
C LEU A 208 -8.03 16.60 -5.61
N THR A 209 -7.05 16.62 -6.51
CA THR A 209 -6.21 17.80 -6.77
C THR A 209 -6.49 18.49 -8.10
N GLY A 210 -6.97 17.77 -9.10
CA GLY A 210 -7.07 18.25 -10.49
C GLY A 210 -5.71 18.42 -11.18
N GLU A 211 -4.61 17.99 -10.57
CA GLU A 211 -3.27 18.20 -11.11
C GLU A 211 -2.94 17.23 -12.24
N GLU A 212 -2.73 17.75 -13.44
CA GLU A 212 -2.52 17.02 -14.71
C GLU A 212 -1.37 15.98 -14.63
N ARG A 213 -0.37 16.21 -13.78
CA ARG A 213 0.74 15.25 -13.59
C ARG A 213 0.27 13.87 -13.19
N TYR A 214 -0.82 13.76 -12.43
CA TYR A 214 -1.37 12.47 -12.02
C TYR A 214 -2.09 11.76 -13.17
N ALA A 215 -2.81 12.49 -14.02
CA ALA A 215 -3.40 11.93 -15.23
C ALA A 215 -2.32 11.41 -16.19
N ILE A 216 -1.27 12.19 -16.41
CA ILE A 216 -0.13 11.80 -17.26
C ILE A 216 0.54 10.53 -16.72
N ARG A 217 0.84 10.49 -15.41
CA ARG A 217 1.46 9.30 -14.78
C ARG A 217 0.53 8.09 -14.78
N HIS A 218 -0.77 8.31 -14.59
CA HIS A 218 -1.76 7.24 -14.72
C HIS A 218 -1.68 6.61 -16.11
N ASP A 219 -1.67 7.43 -17.17
CA ASP A 219 -1.58 6.94 -18.53
C ASP A 219 -0.25 6.24 -18.83
N MET A 220 0.87 6.72 -18.27
CA MET A 220 2.17 6.03 -18.35
C MET A 220 2.09 4.63 -17.73
N VAL A 221 1.59 4.53 -16.49
CA VAL A 221 1.46 3.23 -15.78
C VAL A 221 0.48 2.32 -16.51
N ARG A 222 -0.69 2.82 -16.88
CA ARG A 222 -1.73 2.05 -17.58
C ARG A 222 -1.21 1.49 -18.90
N ASN A 223 -0.66 2.33 -19.75
CA ASN A 223 -0.20 1.91 -21.07
C ASN A 223 0.92 0.87 -20.95
N TRP A 224 1.85 1.08 -20.03
CA TRP A 224 2.92 0.12 -19.79
C TRP A 224 2.38 -1.21 -19.22
N ALA A 225 1.56 -1.15 -18.18
CA ALA A 225 1.07 -2.34 -17.49
C ALA A 225 0.20 -3.21 -18.41
N PHE A 226 -0.76 -2.62 -19.12
CA PHE A 226 -1.62 -3.38 -20.03
C PHE A 226 -0.87 -3.96 -21.23
N SER A 227 0.20 -3.31 -21.70
CA SER A 227 1.01 -3.86 -22.82
C SER A 227 1.93 -5.01 -22.41
N HIS A 228 2.27 -5.14 -21.11
CA HIS A 228 3.25 -6.13 -20.63
C HIS A 228 2.64 -7.24 -19.77
N PHE A 229 1.73 -6.91 -18.86
CA PHE A 229 1.12 -7.91 -17.96
C PHE A 229 -0.06 -8.65 -18.57
N GLN A 230 -0.82 -8.00 -19.45
CA GLN A 230 -2.09 -8.55 -19.92
C GLN A 230 -1.90 -9.82 -20.76
N ASP A 231 -2.66 -10.86 -20.44
CA ASP A 231 -2.87 -12.00 -21.33
C ASP A 231 -4.11 -11.75 -22.19
N VAL A 232 -3.89 -11.27 -23.41
CA VAL A 232 -4.99 -10.95 -24.35
C VAL A 232 -5.76 -12.17 -24.81
N GLN A 233 -5.19 -13.37 -24.70
CA GLN A 233 -5.82 -14.61 -25.16
C GLN A 233 -6.74 -15.21 -24.10
N HIS A 234 -6.32 -15.21 -22.81
CA HIS A 234 -7.03 -15.92 -21.74
C HIS A 234 -7.47 -14.98 -20.59
N GLY A 235 -7.29 -13.68 -20.74
CA GLY A 235 -7.60 -12.70 -19.71
C GLY A 235 -6.64 -12.72 -18.51
N ASP A 236 -6.88 -11.83 -17.56
CA ASP A 236 -6.04 -11.55 -16.38
C ASP A 236 -4.62 -11.08 -16.75
N TRP A 237 -3.83 -10.76 -15.74
CA TRP A 237 -2.46 -10.34 -15.85
C TRP A 237 -1.50 -11.44 -15.39
N PHE A 238 -0.35 -11.57 -16.05
CA PHE A 238 0.79 -12.31 -15.51
C PHE A 238 1.30 -11.60 -14.24
N GLY A 239 1.87 -12.36 -13.29
CA GLY A 239 2.26 -11.77 -12.02
C GLY A 239 3.64 -11.11 -12.04
N TYR A 240 4.56 -11.63 -12.85
CA TYR A 240 5.99 -11.34 -12.70
C TYR A 240 6.66 -11.13 -14.05
N LEU A 241 7.30 -9.97 -14.21
CA LEU A 241 8.08 -9.62 -15.40
C LEU A 241 9.53 -9.32 -15.00
N ASN A 242 10.45 -9.55 -15.91
CA ASN A 242 11.84 -9.14 -15.80
C ASN A 242 11.96 -7.60 -15.89
N LYS A 243 13.15 -7.05 -15.67
CA LYS A 243 13.41 -5.61 -15.73
C LYS A 243 12.96 -5.00 -17.06
N ASP A 244 13.20 -5.67 -18.18
CA ASP A 244 12.87 -5.22 -19.54
C ASP A 244 11.39 -5.38 -19.92
N GLY A 245 10.54 -5.87 -19.02
CA GLY A 245 9.14 -6.13 -19.26
C GLY A 245 8.83 -7.49 -19.89
N SER A 246 9.82 -8.31 -20.21
CA SER A 246 9.60 -9.68 -20.65
C SER A 246 9.06 -10.55 -19.52
N ARG A 247 8.27 -11.59 -19.86
CA ARG A 247 7.67 -12.47 -18.86
C ARG A 247 8.72 -13.29 -18.13
N ALA A 248 8.77 -13.21 -16.82
CA ALA A 248 9.65 -14.04 -15.99
C ALA A 248 9.07 -15.46 -15.83
N ASN A 249 7.76 -15.60 -15.81
CA ASN A 249 7.04 -16.87 -15.78
C ASN A 249 5.61 -16.70 -16.30
N THR A 250 4.87 -17.79 -16.45
CA THR A 250 3.50 -17.80 -16.98
C THR A 250 2.43 -17.87 -15.90
N LEU A 251 2.79 -17.69 -14.62
CA LEU A 251 1.84 -17.77 -13.52
C LEU A 251 0.93 -16.53 -13.50
N LYS A 252 -0.36 -16.77 -13.45
CA LYS A 252 -1.39 -15.76 -13.21
C LYS A 252 -1.94 -15.82 -11.78
N GLY A 253 -1.76 -16.93 -11.10
CA GLY A 253 -2.07 -17.11 -9.68
C GLY A 253 -0.89 -17.70 -8.94
N SER A 254 -0.68 -17.31 -7.69
CA SER A 254 0.37 -17.82 -6.82
C SER A 254 -0.02 -17.63 -5.36
N LEU A 255 0.86 -18.01 -4.43
CA LEU A 255 0.67 -17.72 -3.00
C LEU A 255 0.46 -16.21 -2.74
N TRP A 256 1.04 -15.34 -3.57
CA TRP A 256 1.01 -13.89 -3.41
C TRP A 256 0.02 -13.20 -4.36
N LYS A 257 -0.12 -13.67 -5.60
CA LYS A 257 -1.07 -13.15 -6.57
C LYS A 257 -2.37 -13.92 -6.48
N SER A 258 -3.32 -13.34 -5.77
CA SER A 258 -4.69 -13.84 -5.62
C SER A 258 -5.70 -12.80 -6.14
N PHE A 259 -6.97 -13.00 -5.85
CA PHE A 259 -8.05 -12.08 -6.17
C PHE A 259 -8.08 -10.90 -5.18
N PHE A 260 -7.05 -10.03 -5.22
CA PHE A 260 -6.94 -8.87 -4.32
C PHE A 260 -6.55 -7.59 -5.08
N HIS A 261 -5.26 -7.37 -5.41
CA HIS A 261 -4.80 -6.10 -5.97
C HIS A 261 -5.48 -5.76 -7.30
N HIS A 262 -5.44 -6.66 -8.28
CA HIS A 262 -5.94 -6.36 -9.62
C HIS A 262 -7.45 -6.10 -9.67
N PRO A 263 -8.34 -6.93 -9.11
CA PRO A 263 -9.77 -6.64 -9.06
C PRO A 263 -10.08 -5.37 -8.27
N ARG A 264 -9.36 -5.12 -7.16
CA ARG A 264 -9.50 -3.89 -6.37
C ARG A 264 -9.15 -2.67 -7.21
N ALA A 265 -8.04 -2.71 -7.97
CA ALA A 265 -7.64 -1.60 -8.81
C ALA A 265 -8.68 -1.27 -9.88
N MET A 266 -9.19 -2.28 -10.57
CA MET A 266 -10.23 -2.08 -11.58
C MET A 266 -11.49 -1.48 -10.97
N TRP A 267 -11.93 -1.99 -9.82
CA TRP A 267 -13.11 -1.48 -9.13
C TRP A 267 -12.90 -0.04 -8.61
N CYS A 268 -11.78 0.23 -7.92
CA CYS A 268 -11.49 1.55 -7.38
C CYS A 268 -11.39 2.61 -8.47
N CYS A 269 -10.67 2.34 -9.56
CA CYS A 269 -10.55 3.27 -10.68
C CYS A 269 -11.92 3.55 -11.30
N ALA A 270 -12.75 2.54 -11.54
CA ALA A 270 -14.10 2.71 -12.07
C ALA A 270 -14.97 3.55 -11.11
N HIS A 271 -14.92 3.26 -9.82
CA HIS A 271 -15.65 3.98 -8.79
C HIS A 271 -15.23 5.46 -8.69
N TYR A 272 -13.93 5.75 -8.66
CA TYR A 272 -13.44 7.13 -8.59
C TYR A 272 -13.73 7.92 -9.86
N CYS A 273 -13.78 7.27 -11.02
CA CYS A 273 -14.17 7.89 -12.28
C CYS A 273 -15.71 8.06 -12.41
N GLY A 274 -16.50 7.52 -11.49
CA GLY A 274 -17.96 7.59 -11.55
C GLY A 274 -18.58 6.67 -12.61
N ALA A 275 -17.88 5.59 -12.98
CA ALA A 275 -18.39 4.60 -13.95
C ALA A 275 -19.28 3.54 -13.29
N ILE A 276 -19.21 3.40 -11.95
CA ILE A 276 -20.05 2.51 -11.11
C ILE A 276 -20.40 3.21 -9.81
#